data_be334c1c6035ae8571ffbdb239d93e59
#
_entry.id   be334c1c6035ae8571ffbdb239d93e59
#
_cell.length_a   1.000
_cell.length_b   1.000
_cell.length_c   1.000
_cell.angle_alpha   90.00
_cell.angle_beta   90.00
_cell.angle_gamma   90.00
#
_symmetry.space_group_name_H-M   'P 1'
#
loop_
_entity.id
_entity.type
_entity.pdbx_description
1 polymer ?
#
loop_
_entity_poly.entity_id
_entity_poly.type
_entity_poly.pdbx_seq_one_letter_code
_entity_poly.pdbx_strand_id
1 'polypeptide(L)'
;VDVQYRTGFWDGKPVKARLFDLCEQLGRLAEGFGAWVRLHYVYPYPHVDQIIPLMASGRVLPYLDVPFQHSHPDVLKRMKRPASGEKNLERLARWREICPELVVRSTFIAGFPGETEAEFEHLLQFVEEAGIDRAGCFAYSPVKGAAANELPGMLPMEVREERRARFMAAAEAASSARLQRRVGA
;
A
#
# COMPACT_ATOMS: atom_id res chain seq x y z
N VAL A 1 -8.14 -0.86 -9.37
CA VAL A 1 -8.97 -0.77 -10.58
C VAL A 1 -9.51 0.63 -10.62
N ASP A 2 -8.94 1.44 -11.44
CA ASP A 2 -9.48 2.76 -11.67
C ASP A 2 -10.74 2.62 -12.50
N VAL A 3 -11.80 2.95 -11.88
CA VAL A 3 -13.12 2.73 -12.38
C VAL A 3 -13.66 3.96 -13.10
N GLN A 4 -12.80 4.74 -13.67
CA GLN A 4 -13.20 5.81 -14.60
C GLN A 4 -13.87 5.26 -15.85
N TYR A 5 -13.86 3.93 -16.00
CA TYR A 5 -13.84 3.38 -17.32
C TYR A 5 -15.15 2.94 -17.89
N ARG A 6 -16.21 2.82 -17.19
CA ARG A 6 -17.43 2.46 -17.93
C ARG A 6 -18.68 2.85 -17.20
N THR A 7 -19.50 3.61 -17.88
CA THR A 7 -20.93 3.59 -17.66
C THR A 7 -21.42 2.26 -18.23
N GLY A 8 -21.75 1.32 -17.36
CA GLY A 8 -22.51 0.13 -17.73
C GLY A 8 -24.02 0.45 -17.67
N PHE A 9 -24.84 -0.50 -18.10
CA PHE A 9 -26.29 -0.43 -17.90
C PHE A 9 -26.71 -1.57 -16.99
N TRP A 10 -27.52 -1.26 -15.99
CA TRP A 10 -28.17 -2.22 -15.12
C TRP A 10 -29.67 -1.90 -15.09
N ASP A 11 -30.51 -2.87 -15.44
CA ASP A 11 -31.96 -2.67 -15.62
C ASP A 11 -32.32 -1.44 -16.48
N GLY A 12 -31.59 -1.27 -17.60
CA GLY A 12 -31.78 -0.16 -18.53
C GLY A 12 -31.33 1.21 -18.05
N LYS A 13 -30.74 1.30 -16.84
CA LYS A 13 -30.21 2.54 -16.27
C LYS A 13 -28.68 2.60 -16.37
N PRO A 14 -28.11 3.77 -16.72
CA PRO A 14 -26.66 3.92 -16.75
C PRO A 14 -26.10 3.85 -15.32
N VAL A 15 -25.12 2.98 -15.10
CA VAL A 15 -24.40 2.82 -13.83
C VAL A 15 -22.94 3.15 -14.04
N LYS A 16 -22.44 4.14 -13.29
CA LYS A 16 -21.01 4.40 -13.22
C LYS A 16 -20.38 3.39 -12.29
N ALA A 17 -19.38 2.67 -12.79
CA ALA A 17 -18.56 1.81 -11.96
C ALA A 17 -17.69 2.67 -11.02
N ARG A 18 -17.94 2.65 -9.73
CA ARG A 18 -17.18 3.34 -8.68
C ARG A 18 -16.82 2.35 -7.59
N LEU A 19 -15.55 2.34 -7.18
CA LEU A 19 -15.08 1.45 -6.10
C LEU A 19 -15.84 1.72 -4.80
N PHE A 20 -16.09 2.99 -4.47
CA PHE A 20 -16.85 3.37 -3.28
C PHE A 20 -18.26 2.75 -3.28
N ASP A 21 -19.02 2.96 -4.36
CA ASP A 21 -20.40 2.47 -4.47
C ASP A 21 -20.46 0.94 -4.38
N LEU A 22 -19.49 0.27 -5.02
CA LEU A 22 -19.34 -1.19 -4.93
C LEU A 22 -19.07 -1.65 -3.50
N CYS A 23 -18.10 -1.03 -2.81
CA CYS A 23 -17.76 -1.39 -1.44
C CYS A 23 -18.93 -1.14 -0.48
N GLU A 24 -19.64 -0.03 -0.65
CA GLU A 24 -20.82 0.28 0.16
C GLU A 24 -21.94 -0.76 -0.03
N GLN A 25 -22.27 -1.11 -1.28
CA GLN A 25 -23.32 -2.09 -1.56
C GLN A 25 -22.93 -3.50 -1.10
N LEU A 26 -21.68 -3.91 -1.34
CA LEU A 26 -21.19 -5.20 -0.85
C LEU A 26 -21.18 -5.26 0.68
N GLY A 27 -20.80 -4.17 1.35
CA GLY A 27 -20.84 -4.08 2.81
C GLY A 27 -22.25 -4.23 3.36
N ARG A 28 -23.24 -3.55 2.77
CA ARG A 28 -24.66 -3.70 3.16
C ARG A 28 -25.15 -5.12 2.95
N LEU A 29 -24.82 -5.73 1.81
CA LEU A 29 -25.21 -7.10 1.53
C LEU A 29 -24.56 -8.09 2.52
N ALA A 30 -23.28 -7.91 2.80
CA ALA A 30 -22.50 -8.78 3.70
C ALA A 30 -23.04 -8.78 5.14
N GLU A 31 -23.53 -7.65 5.64
CA GLU A 31 -24.19 -7.55 6.97
C GLU A 31 -25.33 -8.56 7.10
N GLY A 32 -26.18 -8.69 6.06
CA GLY A 32 -27.32 -9.61 6.06
C GLY A 32 -26.96 -11.09 6.07
N PHE A 33 -25.73 -11.42 5.70
CA PHE A 33 -25.22 -12.82 5.65
C PHE A 33 -24.15 -13.12 6.69
N GLY A 34 -23.76 -12.19 7.55
CA GLY A 34 -22.65 -12.33 8.48
C GLY A 34 -21.30 -12.50 7.75
N ALA A 35 -21.19 -11.97 6.55
CA ALA A 35 -20.00 -12.07 5.71
C ALA A 35 -19.12 -10.81 5.85
N TRP A 36 -17.87 -10.89 5.42
CA TRP A 36 -16.90 -9.80 5.44
C TRP A 36 -16.54 -9.34 4.04
N VAL A 37 -16.38 -8.03 3.89
CA VAL A 37 -15.78 -7.42 2.69
C VAL A 37 -14.37 -7.00 3.01
N ARG A 38 -13.39 -7.50 2.25
CA ARG A 38 -11.97 -7.19 2.41
C ARG A 38 -11.38 -6.74 1.10
N LEU A 39 -10.60 -5.65 1.13
CA LEU A 39 -9.91 -5.12 -0.04
C LEU A 39 -8.47 -5.63 -0.11
N HIS A 40 -8.06 -6.03 -1.30
CA HIS A 40 -6.69 -6.43 -1.62
C HIS A 40 -6.14 -5.62 -2.79
N TYR A 41 -4.84 -5.31 -2.75
CA TYR A 41 -4.12 -4.65 -3.85
C TYR A 41 -4.74 -3.32 -4.29
N VAL A 42 -5.01 -2.46 -3.33
CA VAL A 42 -5.55 -1.12 -3.59
C VAL A 42 -4.41 -0.19 -3.96
N TYR A 43 -4.44 0.37 -5.16
CA TYR A 43 -3.44 1.36 -5.56
C TYR A 43 -3.68 2.69 -4.80
N PRO A 44 -2.63 3.41 -4.34
CA PRO A 44 -2.77 4.59 -3.49
C PRO A 44 -3.27 5.85 -4.22
N TYR A 45 -4.34 5.72 -5.02
CA TYR A 45 -5.02 6.86 -5.62
C TYR A 45 -5.87 7.64 -4.61
N PRO A 46 -6.17 8.93 -4.86
CA PRO A 46 -6.96 9.75 -3.94
C PRO A 46 -8.35 9.19 -3.60
N HIS A 47 -8.97 8.42 -4.51
CA HIS A 47 -10.29 7.83 -4.26
C HIS A 47 -10.30 6.76 -3.15
N VAL A 48 -9.13 6.22 -2.77
CA VAL A 48 -9.01 5.29 -1.63
C VAL A 48 -9.39 5.99 -0.32
N ASP A 49 -9.15 7.29 -0.22
CA ASP A 49 -9.51 8.08 0.97
C ASP A 49 -11.02 8.01 1.28
N GLN A 50 -11.85 7.82 0.26
CA GLN A 50 -13.30 7.68 0.41
C GLN A 50 -13.72 6.33 1.01
N ILE A 51 -12.86 5.31 0.94
CA ILE A 51 -13.15 3.98 1.47
C ILE A 51 -12.93 3.90 2.99
N ILE A 52 -12.03 4.73 3.53
CA ILE A 52 -11.67 4.67 4.95
C ILE A 52 -12.88 4.86 5.88
N PRO A 53 -13.83 5.78 5.63
CA PRO A 53 -15.06 5.86 6.42
C PRO A 53 -15.92 4.59 6.39
N LEU A 54 -15.92 3.83 5.28
CA LEU A 54 -16.61 2.53 5.22
C LEU A 54 -15.93 1.48 6.09
N MET A 55 -14.60 1.55 6.24
CA MET A 55 -13.84 0.70 7.17
C MET A 55 -14.16 1.08 8.62
N ALA A 56 -14.19 2.36 8.95
CA ALA A 56 -14.53 2.87 10.28
C ALA A 56 -15.97 2.49 10.70
N SER A 57 -16.90 2.40 9.76
CA SER A 57 -18.30 1.99 10.02
C SER A 57 -18.52 0.47 10.07
N GLY A 58 -17.48 -0.35 9.85
CA GLY A 58 -17.57 -1.81 9.81
C GLY A 58 -18.14 -2.41 8.52
N ARG A 59 -18.50 -1.59 7.51
CA ARG A 59 -19.00 -2.08 6.20
C ARG A 59 -17.95 -2.80 5.38
N VAL A 60 -16.70 -2.39 5.54
CA VAL A 60 -15.52 -3.03 4.97
C VAL A 60 -14.56 -3.29 6.12
N LEU A 61 -13.86 -4.41 6.12
CA LEU A 61 -12.87 -4.69 7.17
C LEU A 61 -11.85 -3.56 7.24
N PRO A 62 -11.41 -3.15 8.46
CA PRO A 62 -10.41 -2.10 8.66
C PRO A 62 -9.00 -2.61 8.30
N TYR A 63 -8.85 -3.03 7.05
CA TYR A 63 -7.64 -3.61 6.50
C TYR A 63 -7.40 -3.07 5.10
N LEU A 64 -6.25 -2.45 4.90
CA LEU A 64 -5.86 -1.87 3.62
C LEU A 64 -4.55 -2.47 3.14
N ASP A 65 -4.59 -3.17 2.00
CA ASP A 65 -3.42 -3.70 1.30
C ASP A 65 -3.06 -2.73 0.17
N VAL A 66 -2.07 -1.88 0.42
CA VAL A 66 -1.66 -0.80 -0.48
C VAL A 66 -0.16 -0.89 -0.77
N PRO A 67 0.26 -1.37 -1.96
CA PRO A 67 1.67 -1.51 -2.29
C PRO A 67 2.29 -0.14 -2.63
N PHE A 68 3.03 0.44 -1.70
CA PHE A 68 3.76 1.70 -1.92
C PHE A 68 4.97 1.53 -2.83
N GLN A 69 5.60 0.36 -2.84
CA GLN A 69 6.79 -0.01 -3.61
C GLN A 69 8.08 0.65 -3.13
N HIS A 70 8.07 1.92 -2.83
CA HIS A 70 9.17 2.70 -2.25
C HIS A 70 8.61 3.96 -1.58
N SER A 71 9.45 4.68 -0.85
CA SER A 71 9.08 5.97 -0.23
C SER A 71 9.78 7.17 -0.86
N HIS A 72 11.02 7.00 -1.37
CA HIS A 72 11.80 8.11 -1.89
C HIS A 72 11.23 8.59 -3.25
N PRO A 73 11.00 9.91 -3.43
CA PRO A 73 10.38 10.46 -4.63
C PRO A 73 11.11 10.10 -5.93
N ASP A 74 12.44 10.18 -5.93
CA ASP A 74 13.23 9.91 -7.14
C ASP A 74 13.21 8.42 -7.52
N VAL A 75 13.19 7.51 -6.55
CA VAL A 75 13.02 6.07 -6.81
C VAL A 75 11.64 5.81 -7.38
N LEU A 76 10.59 6.36 -6.78
CA LEU A 76 9.21 6.26 -7.29
C LEU A 76 9.07 6.82 -8.70
N LYS A 77 9.75 7.93 -9.00
CA LYS A 77 9.80 8.50 -10.35
C LYS A 77 10.49 7.54 -11.35
N ARG A 78 11.62 6.93 -10.96
CA ARG A 78 12.29 5.89 -11.79
C ARG A 78 11.40 4.66 -11.99
N MET A 79 10.60 4.29 -10.97
CA MET A 79 9.58 3.23 -11.05
C MET A 79 8.34 3.65 -11.86
N LYS A 80 8.27 4.89 -12.37
CA LYS A 80 7.08 5.47 -13.02
C LYS A 80 5.83 5.41 -12.13
N ARG A 81 6.00 5.68 -10.83
CA ARG A 81 4.93 5.72 -9.82
C ARG A 81 4.61 7.16 -9.42
N PRO A 82 3.31 7.55 -9.38
CA PRO A 82 2.89 8.93 -9.12
C PRO A 82 2.72 9.24 -7.61
N ALA A 83 3.60 8.81 -6.74
CA ALA A 83 3.45 9.07 -5.32
C ALA A 83 4.72 9.64 -4.71
N SER A 84 4.59 10.52 -3.71
CA SER A 84 5.67 10.95 -2.84
C SER A 84 5.54 10.31 -1.46
N GLY A 85 6.66 9.93 -0.84
CA GLY A 85 6.69 9.31 0.49
C GLY A 85 6.05 10.19 1.57
N GLU A 86 6.35 11.50 1.58
CA GLU A 86 5.78 12.47 2.53
C GLU A 86 4.26 12.50 2.49
N LYS A 87 3.67 12.62 1.30
CA LYS A 87 2.20 12.58 1.15
C LYS A 87 1.60 11.25 1.60
N ASN A 88 2.34 10.15 1.49
CA ASN A 88 1.88 8.86 1.98
C ASN A 88 1.88 8.78 3.51
N LEU A 89 2.86 9.39 4.21
CA LEU A 89 2.85 9.50 5.67
C LEU A 89 1.65 10.31 6.16
N GLU A 90 1.43 11.50 5.59
CA GLU A 90 0.27 12.34 5.91
C GLU A 90 -1.06 11.61 5.69
N ARG A 91 -1.18 10.87 4.58
CA ARG A 91 -2.39 10.10 4.27
C ARG A 91 -2.60 8.98 5.27
N LEU A 92 -1.55 8.22 5.62
CA LEU A 92 -1.62 7.16 6.61
C LEU A 92 -2.05 7.68 7.99
N ALA A 93 -1.52 8.83 8.40
CA ALA A 93 -1.93 9.50 9.64
C ALA A 93 -3.42 9.85 9.60
N ARG A 94 -3.88 10.52 8.54
CA ARG A 94 -5.30 10.87 8.35
C ARG A 94 -6.21 9.64 8.30
N TRP A 95 -5.81 8.58 7.64
CA TRP A 95 -6.59 7.35 7.58
C TRP A 95 -6.78 6.74 8.96
N ARG A 96 -5.73 6.79 9.82
CA ARG A 96 -5.82 6.30 11.20
C ARG A 96 -6.61 7.21 12.13
N GLU A 97 -6.65 8.52 11.86
CA GLU A 97 -7.57 9.43 12.56
C GLU A 97 -9.03 9.05 12.29
N ILE A 98 -9.38 8.71 11.05
CA ILE A 98 -10.74 8.31 10.66
C ILE A 98 -11.05 6.88 11.13
N CYS A 99 -10.09 5.96 11.03
CA CYS A 99 -10.24 4.55 11.37
C CYS A 99 -9.05 4.09 12.22
N PRO A 100 -9.12 4.25 13.58
CA PRO A 100 -8.02 3.87 14.48
C PRO A 100 -7.65 2.39 14.42
N GLU A 101 -8.60 1.53 14.11
CA GLU A 101 -8.43 0.08 13.98
C GLU A 101 -7.74 -0.33 12.67
N LEU A 102 -7.45 0.62 11.77
CA LEU A 102 -6.93 0.34 10.45
C LEU A 102 -5.60 -0.43 10.51
N VAL A 103 -5.60 -1.61 9.91
CA VAL A 103 -4.41 -2.42 9.64
C VAL A 103 -3.93 -2.12 8.24
N VAL A 104 -2.67 -1.72 8.11
CA VAL A 104 -2.05 -1.43 6.82
C VAL A 104 -1.05 -2.52 6.47
N ARG A 105 -1.26 -3.13 5.31
CA ARG A 105 -0.29 -4.00 4.65
C ARG A 105 0.31 -3.26 3.45
N SER A 106 1.61 -3.40 3.25
CA SER A 106 2.28 -2.83 2.08
C SER A 106 3.38 -3.75 1.57
N THR A 107 3.76 -3.53 0.31
CA THR A 107 4.85 -4.24 -0.35
C THR A 107 5.84 -3.22 -0.91
N PHE A 108 7.13 -3.52 -0.77
CA PHE A 108 8.22 -2.66 -1.17
C PHE A 108 9.23 -3.41 -2.04
N ILE A 109 10.07 -2.66 -2.73
CA ILE A 109 11.19 -3.17 -3.53
C ILE A 109 12.45 -2.45 -3.06
N ALA A 110 13.45 -3.20 -2.65
CA ALA A 110 14.78 -2.69 -2.32
C ALA A 110 15.77 -3.01 -3.44
N GLY A 111 16.75 -2.15 -3.62
CA GLY A 111 17.80 -2.33 -4.62
C GLY A 111 17.33 -2.08 -6.06
N PHE A 112 16.36 -1.18 -6.26
CA PHE A 112 15.95 -0.76 -7.61
C PHE A 112 17.13 -0.11 -8.36
N PRO A 113 17.25 -0.24 -9.70
CA PRO A 113 18.36 0.34 -10.43
C PRO A 113 18.58 1.81 -10.12
N GLY A 114 19.82 2.16 -9.78
CA GLY A 114 20.22 3.51 -9.37
C GLY A 114 19.81 3.94 -7.96
N GLU A 115 19.25 3.04 -7.14
CA GLU A 115 18.95 3.32 -5.73
C GLU A 115 20.25 3.54 -4.94
N THR A 116 20.41 4.72 -4.38
CA THR A 116 21.53 5.08 -3.51
C THR A 116 21.30 4.59 -2.06
N GLU A 117 22.35 4.59 -1.24
CA GLU A 117 22.20 4.27 0.18
C GLU A 117 21.30 5.27 0.91
N ALA A 118 21.42 6.55 0.60
CA ALA A 118 20.54 7.58 1.20
C ALA A 118 19.07 7.40 0.85
N GLU A 119 18.76 6.98 -0.37
CA GLU A 119 17.38 6.67 -0.78
C GLU A 119 16.85 5.42 -0.09
N PHE A 120 17.70 4.44 0.15
CA PHE A 120 17.35 3.24 0.90
C PHE A 120 17.15 3.54 2.40
N GLU A 121 18.02 4.34 3.03
CA GLU A 121 17.84 4.79 4.41
C GLU A 121 16.52 5.57 4.59
N HIS A 122 16.15 6.41 3.62
CA HIS A 122 14.84 7.07 3.62
C HIS A 122 13.69 6.05 3.62
N LEU A 123 13.85 4.92 2.92
CA LEU A 123 12.85 3.85 2.91
C LEU A 123 12.73 3.18 4.29
N LEU A 124 13.84 2.94 4.99
CA LEU A 124 13.83 2.38 6.34
C LEU A 124 13.12 3.31 7.33
N GLN A 125 13.47 4.61 7.32
CA GLN A 125 12.80 5.62 8.15
C GLN A 125 11.30 5.67 7.87
N PHE A 126 10.91 5.64 6.59
CA PHE A 126 9.49 5.62 6.22
C PHE A 126 8.74 4.46 6.84
N VAL A 127 9.28 3.25 6.83
CA VAL A 127 8.61 2.06 7.40
C VAL A 127 8.40 2.19 8.90
N GLU A 128 9.37 2.74 9.61
CA GLU A 128 9.29 3.00 11.05
C GLU A 128 8.24 4.07 11.36
N GLU A 129 8.31 5.24 10.71
CA GLU A 129 7.40 6.37 10.93
C GLU A 129 5.97 6.04 10.50
N ALA A 130 5.81 5.38 9.36
CA ALA A 130 4.52 4.97 8.83
C ALA A 130 3.82 3.94 9.73
N GLY A 131 4.58 3.24 10.57
CA GLY A 131 4.06 2.19 11.44
C GLY A 131 3.23 1.17 10.66
N ILE A 132 3.79 0.64 9.57
CA ILE A 132 3.12 -0.36 8.73
C ILE A 132 2.93 -1.65 9.54
N ASP A 133 1.69 -2.14 9.63
CA ASP A 133 1.39 -3.34 10.41
C ASP A 133 1.97 -4.61 9.79
N ARG A 134 2.00 -4.67 8.46
CA ARG A 134 2.55 -5.78 7.68
C ARG A 134 3.28 -5.26 6.45
N ALA A 135 4.59 -5.21 6.50
CA ALA A 135 5.42 -4.84 5.35
C ALA A 135 6.17 -6.07 4.81
N GLY A 136 6.11 -6.25 3.50
CA GLY A 136 6.93 -7.20 2.77
C GLY A 136 7.89 -6.48 1.83
N CYS A 137 9.06 -7.03 1.59
CA CYS A 137 10.04 -6.47 0.67
C CYS A 137 10.57 -7.54 -0.28
N PHE A 138 10.68 -7.16 -1.56
CA PHE A 138 11.39 -7.93 -2.56
C PHE A 138 12.70 -7.23 -2.92
N ALA A 139 13.79 -7.99 -3.03
CA ALA A 139 14.96 -7.53 -3.73
C ALA A 139 14.61 -7.33 -5.21
N TYR A 140 15.04 -6.23 -5.82
CA TYR A 140 14.80 -6.01 -7.24
C TYR A 140 15.35 -7.19 -8.05
N SER A 141 14.49 -7.77 -8.88
CA SER A 141 14.85 -8.87 -9.78
C SER A 141 14.68 -8.43 -11.23
N PRO A 142 15.75 -8.48 -12.04
CA PRO A 142 15.67 -8.13 -13.46
C PRO A 142 14.90 -9.21 -14.22
N VAL A 143 13.69 -8.89 -14.63
CA VAL A 143 12.86 -9.76 -15.48
C VAL A 143 13.11 -9.40 -16.94
N LYS A 144 13.30 -10.41 -17.79
CA LYS A 144 13.53 -10.22 -19.23
C LYS A 144 12.45 -9.33 -19.86
N GLY A 145 12.88 -8.27 -20.55
CA GLY A 145 11.98 -7.30 -21.22
C GLY A 145 11.45 -6.18 -20.33
N ALA A 146 11.79 -6.17 -19.04
CA ALA A 146 11.41 -5.05 -18.18
C ALA A 146 12.26 -3.81 -18.49
N ALA A 147 11.60 -2.68 -18.76
CA ALA A 147 12.28 -1.42 -19.09
C ALA A 147 13.21 -0.92 -17.95
N ALA A 148 12.94 -1.32 -16.71
CA ALA A 148 13.80 -0.98 -15.58
C ALA A 148 15.20 -1.59 -15.65
N ASN A 149 15.40 -2.67 -16.43
CA ASN A 149 16.72 -3.27 -16.62
C ASN A 149 17.68 -2.38 -17.43
N GLU A 150 17.11 -1.44 -18.19
CA GLU A 150 17.85 -0.49 -19.04
C GLU A 150 18.28 0.76 -18.25
N LEU A 151 17.82 0.90 -17.02
CA LEU A 151 18.23 2.01 -16.17
C LEU A 151 19.68 1.83 -15.71
N PRO A 152 20.45 2.94 -15.62
CA PRO A 152 21.80 2.88 -15.11
C PRO A 152 21.83 2.55 -13.60
N GLY A 153 22.98 2.04 -13.15
CA GLY A 153 23.19 1.81 -11.71
C GLY A 153 22.53 0.55 -11.18
N MET A 154 22.47 -0.51 -12.00
CA MET A 154 22.05 -1.83 -11.50
C MET A 154 22.96 -2.28 -10.34
N LEU A 155 22.36 -2.52 -9.20
CA LEU A 155 23.08 -2.97 -8.01
C LEU A 155 23.41 -4.48 -8.09
N PRO A 156 24.55 -4.92 -7.53
CA PRO A 156 24.85 -6.34 -7.37
C PRO A 156 23.76 -7.07 -6.59
N MET A 157 23.60 -8.36 -6.84
CA MET A 157 22.57 -9.17 -6.16
C MET A 157 22.75 -9.16 -4.65
N GLU A 158 23.99 -9.26 -4.20
CA GLU A 158 24.37 -9.28 -2.78
C GLU A 158 23.89 -8.00 -2.06
N VAL A 159 24.04 -6.84 -2.70
CA VAL A 159 23.59 -5.55 -2.15
C VAL A 159 22.06 -5.48 -2.11
N ARG A 160 21.39 -5.98 -3.14
CA ARG A 160 19.92 -6.01 -3.19
C ARG A 160 19.32 -6.91 -2.09
N GLU A 161 19.92 -8.08 -1.88
CA GLU A 161 19.49 -9.01 -0.82
C GLU A 161 19.85 -8.49 0.59
N GLU A 162 20.99 -7.84 0.76
CA GLU A 162 21.37 -7.19 2.01
C GLU A 162 20.36 -6.08 2.37
N ARG A 163 20.02 -5.20 1.42
CA ARG A 163 19.00 -4.17 1.64
C ARG A 163 17.62 -4.76 1.95
N ARG A 164 17.23 -5.82 1.24
CA ARG A 164 15.98 -6.54 1.57
C ARG A 164 16.02 -7.08 3.01
N ALA A 165 17.12 -7.67 3.45
CA ALA A 165 17.24 -8.18 4.80
C ALA A 165 17.15 -7.07 5.87
N ARG A 166 17.83 -5.93 5.66
CA ARG A 166 17.74 -4.75 6.56
C ARG A 166 16.32 -4.21 6.60
N PHE A 167 15.66 -4.10 5.45
CA PHE A 167 14.26 -3.67 5.39
C PHE A 167 13.36 -4.62 6.19
N MET A 168 13.50 -5.94 6.02
CA MET A 168 12.67 -6.90 6.73
C MET A 168 12.88 -6.85 8.25
N ALA A 169 14.11 -6.60 8.72
CA ALA A 169 14.38 -6.40 10.15
C ALA A 169 13.67 -5.16 10.71
N ALA A 170 13.70 -4.01 10.00
CA ALA A 170 13.00 -2.80 10.38
C ALA A 170 11.47 -3.01 10.37
N ALA A 171 10.95 -3.68 9.34
CA ALA A 171 9.55 -3.99 9.21
C ALA A 171 9.03 -4.92 10.32
N GLU A 172 9.83 -5.91 10.74
CA GLU A 172 9.51 -6.80 11.84
C GLU A 172 9.47 -6.03 13.18
N ALA A 173 10.43 -5.17 13.42
CA ALA A 173 10.45 -4.32 14.61
C ALA A 173 9.22 -3.41 14.69
N ALA A 174 8.88 -2.72 13.59
CA ALA A 174 7.70 -1.87 13.50
C ALA A 174 6.39 -2.65 13.72
N SER A 175 6.26 -3.82 13.08
CA SER A 175 5.11 -4.71 13.23
C SER A 175 4.95 -5.20 14.68
N SER A 176 6.05 -5.63 15.32
CA SER A 176 6.05 -6.11 16.70
C SER A 176 5.63 -5.03 17.67
N ALA A 177 6.15 -3.81 17.52
CA ALA A 177 5.78 -2.66 18.35
C ALA A 177 4.28 -2.34 18.24
N ARG A 178 3.69 -2.45 17.05
CA ARG A 178 2.25 -2.23 16.84
C ARG A 178 1.40 -3.36 17.43
N LEU A 179 1.82 -4.61 17.29
CA LEU A 179 1.11 -5.75 17.86
C LEU A 179 1.08 -5.71 19.38
N GLN A 180 2.19 -5.35 20.02
CA GLN A 180 2.25 -5.22 21.48
C GLN A 180 1.25 -4.21 22.05
N ARG A 181 0.94 -3.12 21.30
CA ARG A 181 -0.07 -2.14 21.70
C ARG A 181 -1.50 -2.71 21.72
N ARG A 182 -1.72 -3.86 21.09
CA ARG A 182 -3.02 -4.55 21.01
C ARG A 182 -3.16 -5.71 22.01
N VAL A 183 -2.08 -6.05 22.73
CA VAL A 183 -2.11 -7.10 23.75
C VAL A 183 -2.86 -6.57 24.97
N GLY A 184 -3.98 -7.21 25.32
CA GLY A 184 -4.83 -6.81 26.45
C GLY A 184 -5.79 -5.65 26.18
N ALA A 185 -5.95 -5.23 24.91
CA ALA A 185 -6.93 -4.22 24.49
C ALA A 185 -8.29 -4.86 24.20
#